data_cb315a95eb04344c3224bed1f8233eb6
#
_entry.id   cb315a95eb04344c3224bed1f8233eb6
#
_cell.length_a   1.000
_cell.length_b   1.000
_cell.length_c   1.000
_cell.angle_alpha   90.00
_cell.angle_beta   90.00
_cell.angle_gamma   90.00
#
_symmetry.space_group_name_H-M   'P 1'
#
loop_
_entity.id
_entity.type
_entity.pdbx_description
1 polymer ?
#
loop_
_entity_poly.entity_id
_entity_poly.type
_entity_poly.pdbx_seq_one_letter_code
_entity_poly.pdbx_strand_id
1 'polypeptide(L)'
;MSESEDSLMVRVAWLYYVGGFNQEATASRLGLTRARVNKILGEARESGLVSISIDHQNAGTLPVENELMRRHGLDFCISTPPFGFHADEDTASEIRKQVSFRAVGVAAATYLKSFLADNEEATIGTGWGRTIEQMTLQLAGVRAPQARFISVMGSLTANSAYNPFEVVHMLARRTGGQGFFLPVPFIADSAEDRKVLISQRSVARALEIARTASVCFISAGELTEDSLLRRQNMLSKSELESLRAAGAIGDTNGIFFDTDGQQVEHEMNQRTIALSFAELKKVQVVLLIAGQEKAAAAKALLKSGIVNGLIIDGDAADTLLA
;
A
#
# COMPACT_ATOMS: atom_id res chain seq x y z
N MET A 1 25.46 33.83 4.27
CA MET A 1 24.13 33.27 4.55
C MET A 1 24.20 31.77 4.25
N SER A 2 24.03 30.90 5.25
CA SER A 2 23.99 29.44 5.00
C SER A 2 22.73 29.14 4.20
N GLU A 3 22.89 28.50 3.07
CA GLU A 3 21.79 27.96 2.27
C GLU A 3 20.97 26.98 3.15
N SER A 4 19.63 27.06 3.12
CA SER A 4 18.81 26.10 3.86
C SER A 4 18.99 24.70 3.25
N GLU A 5 18.95 23.65 4.07
CA GLU A 5 19.08 22.26 3.58
C GLU A 5 18.02 21.94 2.51
N ASP A 6 16.83 22.50 2.61
CA ASP A 6 15.77 22.36 1.62
C ASP A 6 16.13 22.97 0.25
N SER A 7 16.75 24.16 0.26
CA SER A 7 17.21 24.82 -0.98
C SER A 7 18.30 24.00 -1.67
N LEU A 8 19.22 23.44 -0.90
CA LEU A 8 20.28 22.58 -1.41
C LEU A 8 19.71 21.31 -2.02
N MET A 9 18.74 20.67 -1.34
CA MET A 9 18.07 19.46 -1.82
C MET A 9 17.36 19.71 -3.16
N VAL A 10 16.65 20.81 -3.31
CA VAL A 10 16.01 21.21 -4.57
C VAL A 10 17.04 21.34 -5.68
N ARG A 11 18.16 22.05 -5.45
CA ARG A 11 19.22 22.25 -6.46
C ARG A 11 19.89 20.96 -6.89
N VAL A 12 20.19 20.07 -5.93
CA VAL A 12 20.75 18.74 -6.22
C VAL A 12 19.79 17.94 -7.09
N ALA A 13 18.51 17.93 -6.73
CA ALA A 13 17.49 17.21 -7.49
C ALA A 13 17.34 17.76 -8.92
N TRP A 14 17.30 19.07 -9.10
CA TRP A 14 17.22 19.69 -10.42
C TRP A 14 18.43 19.38 -11.30
N LEU A 15 19.65 19.49 -10.78
CA LEU A 15 20.85 19.18 -11.55
C LEU A 15 20.88 17.72 -12.00
N TYR A 16 20.51 16.81 -11.11
CA TYR A 16 20.57 15.38 -11.39
C TYR A 16 19.43 14.92 -12.31
N TYR A 17 18.16 15.17 -11.94
CA TYR A 17 17.01 14.60 -12.66
C TYR A 17 16.63 15.40 -13.91
N VAL A 18 16.80 16.70 -13.91
CA VAL A 18 16.40 17.58 -15.03
C VAL A 18 17.60 18.04 -15.83
N GLY A 19 18.70 18.40 -15.15
CA GLY A 19 19.92 18.86 -15.81
C GLY A 19 20.76 17.75 -16.47
N GLY A 20 20.46 16.48 -16.20
CA GLY A 20 21.19 15.34 -16.76
C GLY A 20 22.59 15.14 -16.20
N PHE A 21 22.94 15.82 -15.10
CA PHE A 21 24.23 15.65 -14.44
C PHE A 21 24.27 14.30 -13.69
N ASN A 22 25.38 13.57 -13.76
CA ASN A 22 25.59 12.44 -12.88
C ASN A 22 25.96 12.92 -11.45
N GLN A 23 26.04 11.98 -10.49
CA GLN A 23 26.32 12.32 -9.09
C GLN A 23 27.65 13.05 -8.90
N GLU A 24 28.69 12.66 -9.66
CA GLU A 24 30.03 13.27 -9.59
C GLU A 24 30.02 14.71 -10.09
N ALA A 25 29.41 14.94 -11.26
CA ALA A 25 29.28 16.27 -11.83
C ALA A 25 28.41 17.19 -10.97
N THR A 26 27.34 16.68 -10.38
CA THR A 26 26.50 17.41 -9.43
C THR A 26 27.29 17.81 -8.18
N ALA A 27 28.07 16.87 -7.64
CA ALA A 27 28.93 17.10 -6.48
C ALA A 27 29.97 18.20 -6.76
N SER A 28 30.69 18.08 -7.87
CA SER A 28 31.70 19.06 -8.29
C SER A 28 31.10 20.46 -8.45
N ARG A 29 29.92 20.57 -9.09
CA ARG A 29 29.26 21.86 -9.35
C ARG A 29 28.77 22.57 -8.08
N LEU A 30 28.41 21.81 -7.06
CA LEU A 30 27.87 22.34 -5.79
C LEU A 30 28.89 22.37 -4.66
N GLY A 31 30.15 21.94 -4.90
CA GLY A 31 31.17 21.85 -3.85
C GLY A 31 30.87 20.78 -2.79
N LEU A 32 30.21 19.71 -3.19
CA LEU A 32 29.81 18.60 -2.32
C LEU A 32 30.63 17.33 -2.61
N THR A 33 30.54 16.34 -1.74
CA THR A 33 31.03 14.99 -2.04
C THR A 33 29.94 14.18 -2.77
N ARG A 34 30.35 13.21 -3.59
CA ARG A 34 29.42 12.27 -4.25
C ARG A 34 28.50 11.53 -3.24
N ALA A 35 29.08 11.14 -2.09
CA ALA A 35 28.30 10.51 -1.01
C ALA A 35 27.20 11.42 -0.46
N ARG A 36 27.49 12.73 -0.28
CA ARG A 36 26.51 13.72 0.18
C ARG A 36 25.41 13.93 -0.87
N VAL A 37 25.75 14.00 -2.16
CA VAL A 37 24.78 14.11 -3.26
C VAL A 37 23.87 12.89 -3.28
N ASN A 38 24.42 11.67 -3.18
CA ASN A 38 23.64 10.45 -3.14
C ASN A 38 22.65 10.43 -1.96
N LYS A 39 23.08 10.83 -0.78
CA LYS A 39 22.24 10.96 0.41
C LYS A 39 21.10 11.95 0.17
N ILE A 40 21.39 13.15 -0.32
CA ILE A 40 20.38 14.19 -0.62
C ILE A 40 19.37 13.73 -1.67
N LEU A 41 19.81 13.00 -2.72
CA LEU A 41 18.90 12.42 -3.70
C LEU A 41 17.97 11.35 -3.10
N GLY A 42 18.46 10.59 -2.11
CA GLY A 42 17.64 9.68 -1.30
C GLY A 42 16.57 10.44 -0.51
N GLU A 43 16.99 11.43 0.27
CA GLU A 43 16.12 12.28 1.07
C GLU A 43 15.07 13.02 0.22
N ALA A 44 15.45 13.52 -0.98
CA ALA A 44 14.53 14.16 -1.92
C ALA A 44 13.43 13.22 -2.42
N ARG A 45 13.74 11.93 -2.61
CA ARG A 45 12.73 10.92 -2.96
C ARG A 45 11.86 10.54 -1.76
N GLU A 46 12.45 10.34 -0.60
CA GLU A 46 11.75 10.00 0.63
C GLU A 46 10.78 11.11 1.08
N SER A 47 11.20 12.37 0.97
CA SER A 47 10.34 13.52 1.27
C SER A 47 9.25 13.77 0.21
N GLY A 48 9.35 13.10 -0.97
CA GLY A 48 8.45 13.32 -2.10
C GLY A 48 8.68 14.64 -2.87
N LEU A 49 9.82 15.28 -2.66
CA LEU A 49 10.27 16.39 -3.51
C LEU A 49 10.49 15.93 -4.94
N VAL A 50 10.95 14.69 -5.11
CA VAL A 50 11.12 14.02 -6.40
C VAL A 50 10.17 12.84 -6.48
N SER A 51 9.32 12.85 -7.49
CA SER A 51 8.48 11.73 -7.90
C SER A 51 8.92 11.25 -9.27
N ILE A 52 9.10 9.94 -9.42
CA ILE A 52 9.47 9.31 -10.70
C ILE A 52 8.23 8.60 -11.21
N SER A 53 7.77 8.98 -12.41
CA SER A 53 6.70 8.29 -13.13
C SER A 53 7.31 7.58 -14.33
N ILE A 54 6.97 6.31 -14.50
CA ILE A 54 7.37 5.52 -15.65
C ILE A 54 6.10 5.19 -16.44
N ASP A 55 6.07 5.62 -17.69
CA ASP A 55 4.99 5.22 -18.59
C ASP A 55 5.25 3.77 -19.02
N HIS A 56 4.49 2.85 -18.43
CA HIS A 56 4.65 1.41 -18.64
C HIS A 56 3.68 0.84 -19.69
N GLN A 57 2.84 1.67 -20.33
CA GLN A 57 1.94 1.21 -21.39
C GLN A 57 2.67 0.50 -22.56
N ASN A 58 3.95 0.80 -22.72
CA ASN A 58 4.81 0.18 -23.74
C ASN A 58 5.68 -0.98 -23.19
N ALA A 59 5.49 -1.40 -21.93
CA ALA A 59 6.37 -2.38 -21.27
C ALA A 59 6.06 -3.85 -21.62
N GLY A 60 5.10 -4.12 -22.54
CA GLY A 60 4.73 -5.49 -22.92
C GLY A 60 3.91 -6.23 -21.85
N THR A 61 3.39 -5.54 -20.85
CA THR A 61 2.60 -6.12 -19.74
C THR A 61 1.14 -6.40 -20.10
N LEU A 62 0.62 -5.79 -21.17
CA LEU A 62 -0.77 -5.91 -21.61
C LEU A 62 -1.30 -7.36 -21.73
N PRO A 63 -0.54 -8.35 -22.25
CA PRO A 63 -1.04 -9.73 -22.28
C PRO A 63 -1.29 -10.33 -20.89
N VAL A 64 -0.40 -10.05 -19.94
CA VAL A 64 -0.51 -10.50 -18.54
C VAL A 64 -1.68 -9.82 -17.85
N GLU A 65 -1.82 -8.52 -18.00
CA GLU A 65 -2.92 -7.72 -17.48
C GLU A 65 -4.28 -8.20 -17.97
N ASN A 66 -4.41 -8.37 -19.29
CA ASN A 66 -5.65 -8.86 -19.91
C ASN A 66 -6.02 -10.27 -19.44
N GLU A 67 -5.04 -11.16 -19.30
CA GLU A 67 -5.29 -12.52 -18.81
C GLU A 67 -5.72 -12.53 -17.35
N LEU A 68 -5.10 -11.72 -16.48
CA LEU A 68 -5.51 -11.56 -15.08
C LEU A 68 -6.93 -10.99 -14.98
N MET A 69 -7.24 -9.95 -15.76
CA MET A 69 -8.59 -9.38 -15.82
C MET A 69 -9.62 -10.42 -16.22
N ARG A 70 -9.35 -11.19 -17.29
CA ARG A 70 -10.25 -12.22 -17.79
C ARG A 70 -10.45 -13.36 -16.78
N ARG A 71 -9.38 -13.85 -16.14
CA ARG A 71 -9.46 -14.96 -15.15
C ARG A 71 -10.22 -14.59 -13.90
N HIS A 72 -10.10 -13.36 -13.45
CA HIS A 72 -10.60 -12.91 -12.15
C HIS A 72 -11.77 -11.92 -12.24
N GLY A 73 -12.21 -11.56 -13.43
CA GLY A 73 -13.34 -10.65 -13.63
C GLY A 73 -13.05 -9.23 -13.13
N LEU A 74 -11.82 -8.74 -13.31
CA LEU A 74 -11.41 -7.43 -12.85
C LEU A 74 -11.79 -6.33 -13.86
N ASP A 75 -12.13 -5.15 -13.36
CA ASP A 75 -12.39 -3.97 -14.16
C ASP A 75 -11.10 -3.45 -14.82
N PHE A 76 -9.97 -3.57 -14.11
CA PHE A 76 -8.65 -3.23 -14.62
C PHE A 76 -7.54 -4.01 -13.90
N CYS A 77 -6.40 -4.14 -14.58
CA CYS A 77 -5.15 -4.64 -14.01
C CYS A 77 -4.00 -3.76 -14.49
N ILE A 78 -3.09 -3.42 -13.60
CA ILE A 78 -1.85 -2.71 -13.90
C ILE A 78 -0.71 -3.58 -13.38
N SER A 79 0.16 -4.08 -14.28
CA SER A 79 1.33 -4.85 -13.92
C SER A 79 2.60 -4.05 -14.20
N THR A 80 3.53 -4.03 -13.25
CA THR A 80 4.89 -3.55 -13.58
C THR A 80 5.61 -4.59 -14.43
N PRO A 81 6.67 -4.23 -15.16
CA PRO A 81 7.52 -5.22 -15.80
C PRO A 81 8.12 -6.19 -14.76
N PRO A 82 8.31 -7.48 -15.09
CA PRO A 82 9.06 -8.39 -14.26
C PRO A 82 10.53 -7.94 -14.19
N PHE A 83 11.11 -7.97 -12.99
CA PHE A 83 12.48 -7.52 -12.80
C PHE A 83 13.52 -8.64 -13.00
N GLY A 84 13.05 -9.89 -13.15
CA GLY A 84 13.91 -11.04 -13.43
C GLY A 84 14.87 -11.38 -12.29
N PHE A 85 14.55 -11.03 -11.07
CA PHE A 85 15.33 -11.45 -9.92
C PHE A 85 15.18 -12.95 -9.70
N HIS A 86 16.25 -13.71 -9.83
CA HIS A 86 16.25 -15.15 -9.54
C HIS A 86 16.32 -15.41 -8.03
N ALA A 87 15.69 -16.50 -7.59
CA ALA A 87 15.40 -16.78 -6.17
C ALA A 87 16.64 -17.07 -5.28
N ASP A 88 17.84 -17.24 -5.86
CA ASP A 88 18.95 -17.92 -5.21
C ASP A 88 19.92 -17.03 -4.41
N GLU A 89 19.64 -15.74 -4.22
CA GLU A 89 20.55 -14.84 -3.48
C GLU A 89 19.84 -14.17 -2.30
N ASP A 90 20.19 -14.53 -1.06
CA ASP A 90 19.60 -13.96 0.18
C ASP A 90 19.65 -12.43 0.27
N THR A 91 20.76 -11.82 -0.16
CA THR A 91 20.90 -10.36 -0.19
C THR A 91 20.01 -9.74 -1.29
N ALA A 92 19.79 -10.45 -2.38
CA ALA A 92 18.90 -10.03 -3.47
C ALA A 92 17.43 -10.04 -3.04
N SER A 93 17.02 -10.87 -2.06
CA SER A 93 15.64 -10.98 -1.59
C SER A 93 15.12 -9.67 -0.99
N GLU A 94 15.87 -9.00 -0.13
CA GLU A 94 15.41 -7.74 0.49
C GLU A 94 15.41 -6.58 -0.53
N ILE A 95 16.43 -6.50 -1.40
CA ILE A 95 16.49 -5.51 -2.49
C ILE A 95 15.31 -5.73 -3.45
N ARG A 96 15.03 -6.97 -3.83
CA ARG A 96 13.89 -7.33 -4.67
C ARG A 96 12.57 -6.85 -4.06
N LYS A 97 12.32 -7.16 -2.79
CA LYS A 97 11.11 -6.70 -2.08
C LYS A 97 10.98 -5.19 -2.10
N GLN A 98 12.06 -4.45 -1.84
CA GLN A 98 12.05 -2.99 -1.88
C GLN A 98 11.74 -2.45 -3.29
N VAL A 99 12.30 -3.05 -4.33
CA VAL A 99 12.02 -2.66 -5.72
C VAL A 99 10.54 -2.92 -6.06
N SER A 100 10.01 -4.11 -5.75
CA SER A 100 8.60 -4.47 -5.97
C SER A 100 7.66 -3.52 -5.23
N PHE A 101 7.91 -3.23 -3.95
CA PHE A 101 7.08 -2.27 -3.18
C PHE A 101 7.08 -0.88 -3.81
N ARG A 102 8.24 -0.37 -4.24
CA ARG A 102 8.34 0.94 -4.89
C ARG A 102 7.65 0.97 -6.24
N ALA A 103 7.84 -0.05 -7.06
CA ALA A 103 7.25 -0.13 -8.39
C ALA A 103 5.72 -0.16 -8.34
N VAL A 104 5.15 -1.03 -7.50
CA VAL A 104 3.70 -1.05 -7.26
C VAL A 104 3.23 0.26 -6.62
N GLY A 105 4.01 0.85 -5.72
CA GLY A 105 3.73 2.16 -5.14
C GLY A 105 3.65 3.27 -6.18
N VAL A 106 4.57 3.31 -7.15
CA VAL A 106 4.55 4.27 -8.27
C VAL A 106 3.32 4.06 -9.15
N ALA A 107 3.02 2.82 -9.54
CA ALA A 107 1.85 2.49 -10.36
C ALA A 107 0.54 2.88 -9.64
N ALA A 108 0.42 2.56 -8.35
CA ALA A 108 -0.73 2.90 -7.54
C ALA A 108 -0.89 4.42 -7.33
N ALA A 109 0.22 5.15 -7.13
CA ALA A 109 0.19 6.61 -7.03
C ALA A 109 -0.23 7.25 -8.35
N THR A 110 0.21 6.72 -9.49
CA THR A 110 -0.19 7.19 -10.82
C THR A 110 -1.69 6.96 -11.04
N TYR A 111 -2.19 5.78 -10.70
CA TYR A 111 -3.62 5.48 -10.74
C TYR A 111 -4.42 6.42 -9.84
N LEU A 112 -4.03 6.58 -8.57
CA LEU A 112 -4.71 7.47 -7.63
C LEU A 112 -4.71 8.93 -8.11
N LYS A 113 -3.62 9.39 -8.71
CA LYS A 113 -3.52 10.72 -9.29
C LYS A 113 -4.54 10.94 -10.40
N SER A 114 -4.65 10.00 -11.35
CA SER A 114 -5.66 10.05 -12.41
C SER A 114 -7.06 9.98 -11.83
N PHE A 115 -7.32 9.07 -10.89
CA PHE A 115 -8.62 8.93 -10.23
C PHE A 115 -9.06 10.23 -9.55
N LEU A 116 -8.17 10.92 -8.83
CA LEU A 116 -8.46 12.19 -8.17
C LEU A 116 -8.68 13.35 -9.15
N ALA A 117 -8.06 13.30 -10.33
CA ALA A 117 -8.29 14.31 -11.37
C ALA A 117 -9.72 14.23 -11.95
N ASP A 118 -10.25 13.01 -12.05
CA ASP A 118 -11.60 12.78 -12.57
C ASP A 118 -12.69 12.83 -11.46
N ASN A 119 -12.30 12.78 -10.17
CA ASN A 119 -13.20 12.67 -9.02
C ASN A 119 -12.77 13.59 -7.87
N GLU A 120 -12.97 14.89 -8.00
CA GLU A 120 -12.47 15.90 -7.06
C GLU A 120 -12.96 15.74 -5.61
N GLU A 121 -14.21 15.29 -5.41
CA GLU A 121 -14.84 15.12 -4.09
C GLU A 121 -14.78 13.66 -3.57
N ALA A 122 -13.94 12.82 -4.17
CA ALA A 122 -13.89 11.41 -3.84
C ALA A 122 -13.51 11.14 -2.37
N THR A 123 -14.09 10.09 -1.84
CA THR A 123 -13.63 9.49 -0.57
C THR A 123 -12.75 8.29 -0.88
N ILE A 124 -11.49 8.34 -0.45
CA ILE A 124 -10.47 7.31 -0.69
C ILE A 124 -10.28 6.52 0.59
N GLY A 125 -10.65 5.24 0.58
CA GLY A 125 -10.38 4.31 1.65
C GLY A 125 -8.96 3.74 1.55
N THR A 126 -8.27 3.57 2.66
CA THR A 126 -6.95 2.95 2.69
C THR A 126 -6.83 1.92 3.79
N GLY A 127 -6.29 0.77 3.44
CA GLY A 127 -5.73 -0.16 4.42
C GLY A 127 -4.38 0.31 4.96
N TRP A 128 -3.49 -0.62 5.22
CA TRP A 128 -2.17 -0.39 5.76
C TRP A 128 -1.09 -1.23 5.07
N GLY A 129 0.16 -1.00 5.44
CA GLY A 129 1.29 -1.82 5.03
C GLY A 129 2.23 -1.13 4.05
N ARG A 130 3.36 -1.79 3.81
CA ARG A 130 4.50 -1.24 3.05
C ARG A 130 4.14 -0.80 1.63
N THR A 131 3.26 -1.51 0.95
CA THR A 131 2.84 -1.17 -0.42
C THR A 131 1.97 0.08 -0.44
N ILE A 132 1.04 0.22 0.53
CA ILE A 132 0.20 1.40 0.69
C ILE A 132 1.06 2.63 1.06
N GLU A 133 2.02 2.45 1.98
CA GLU A 133 3.00 3.49 2.30
C GLU A 133 3.74 3.97 1.05
N GLN A 134 4.25 3.04 0.22
CA GLN A 134 4.95 3.41 -1.01
C GLN A 134 4.04 4.18 -1.99
N MET A 135 2.78 3.78 -2.16
CA MET A 135 1.81 4.57 -2.93
C MET A 135 1.74 6.01 -2.40
N THR A 136 1.67 6.17 -1.09
CA THR A 136 1.60 7.48 -0.45
C THR A 136 2.88 8.29 -0.65
N LEU A 137 4.04 7.67 -0.51
CA LEU A 137 5.35 8.31 -0.70
C LEU A 137 5.57 8.76 -2.15
N GLN A 138 5.05 8.02 -3.13
CA GLN A 138 5.21 8.34 -4.55
C GLN A 138 4.14 9.33 -5.07
N LEU A 139 3.09 9.62 -4.28
CA LEU A 139 2.06 10.59 -4.68
C LEU A 139 2.59 12.01 -4.56
N ALA A 140 2.93 12.62 -5.68
CA ALA A 140 3.43 14.01 -5.73
C ALA A 140 2.75 14.82 -6.86
N GLY A 141 2.73 16.15 -6.69
CA GLY A 141 2.17 17.07 -7.68
C GLY A 141 0.65 16.95 -7.87
N VAL A 142 -0.07 16.48 -6.83
CA VAL A 142 -1.53 16.36 -6.83
C VAL A 142 -2.12 17.37 -5.86
N ARG A 143 -3.13 18.08 -6.31
CA ARG A 143 -3.94 18.96 -5.46
C ARG A 143 -5.40 18.53 -5.54
N ALA A 144 -5.93 18.03 -4.43
CA ALA A 144 -7.31 17.58 -4.31
C ALA A 144 -7.91 17.99 -2.94
N PRO A 145 -8.17 19.30 -2.73
CA PRO A 145 -8.60 19.84 -1.43
C PRO A 145 -9.98 19.38 -1.00
N GLN A 146 -10.80 18.91 -1.93
CA GLN A 146 -12.13 18.39 -1.67
C GLN A 146 -12.14 16.88 -1.36
N ALA A 147 -11.05 16.16 -1.70
CA ALA A 147 -10.92 14.73 -1.47
C ALA A 147 -10.85 14.41 0.03
N ARG A 148 -11.43 13.28 0.41
CA ARG A 148 -11.40 12.73 1.76
C ARG A 148 -10.64 11.42 1.77
N PHE A 149 -9.73 11.28 2.69
CA PHE A 149 -8.95 10.05 2.90
C PHE A 149 -9.36 9.43 4.23
N ILE A 150 -9.70 8.15 4.24
CA ILE A 150 -10.20 7.45 5.42
C ILE A 150 -9.50 6.11 5.60
N SER A 151 -9.05 5.79 6.81
CA SER A 151 -8.60 4.43 7.08
C SER A 151 -9.81 3.49 7.14
N VAL A 152 -9.70 2.31 6.51
CA VAL A 152 -10.76 1.30 6.52
C VAL A 152 -10.63 0.32 7.68
N MET A 153 -9.68 0.56 8.58
CA MET A 153 -9.38 -0.26 9.74
C MET A 153 -8.89 0.60 10.91
N GLY A 154 -8.91 0.06 12.11
CA GLY A 154 -8.32 0.67 13.30
C GLY A 154 -6.81 0.85 13.20
N SER A 155 -6.24 1.64 14.09
CA SER A 155 -4.82 1.99 14.09
C SER A 155 -3.97 1.03 14.91
N LEU A 156 -2.69 0.97 14.56
CA LEU A 156 -1.66 0.28 15.35
C LEU A 156 -1.26 1.12 16.54
N THR A 157 -0.84 0.48 17.62
CA THR A 157 -0.29 1.17 18.80
C THR A 157 1.14 1.65 18.58
N ALA A 158 1.90 0.96 17.72
CA ALA A 158 3.26 1.35 17.38
C ALA A 158 3.26 2.46 16.31
N ASN A 159 4.13 3.45 16.50
CA ASN A 159 4.35 4.47 15.48
C ASN A 159 5.20 3.87 14.35
N SER A 160 4.61 3.77 13.16
CA SER A 160 5.30 3.32 11.95
C SER A 160 4.71 4.00 10.72
N ALA A 161 5.52 4.23 9.71
CA ALA A 161 5.14 4.96 8.49
C ALA A 161 3.99 4.28 7.71
N TYR A 162 3.78 2.97 7.91
CA TYR A 162 2.67 2.21 7.32
C TYR A 162 1.45 2.06 8.23
N ASN A 163 1.43 2.73 9.40
CA ASN A 163 0.25 2.81 10.26
C ASN A 163 -0.90 3.47 9.47
N PRO A 164 -2.14 2.97 9.54
CA PRO A 164 -3.28 3.59 8.86
C PRO A 164 -3.43 5.08 9.13
N PHE A 165 -3.13 5.54 10.34
CA PHE A 165 -3.14 6.96 10.68
C PHE A 165 -2.12 7.75 9.87
N GLU A 166 -0.86 7.29 9.78
CA GLU A 166 0.22 7.96 9.06
C GLU A 166 -0.06 7.98 7.55
N VAL A 167 -0.57 6.89 6.99
CA VAL A 167 -0.98 6.81 5.58
C VAL A 167 -2.01 7.88 5.24
N VAL A 168 -3.09 7.95 6.00
CA VAL A 168 -4.17 8.94 5.79
C VAL A 168 -3.66 10.37 5.98
N HIS A 169 -2.88 10.61 7.04
CA HIS A 169 -2.30 11.92 7.31
C HIS A 169 -1.40 12.40 6.17
N MET A 170 -0.54 11.51 5.66
CA MET A 170 0.37 11.83 4.57
C MET A 170 -0.38 12.10 3.26
N LEU A 171 -1.39 11.30 2.92
CA LEU A 171 -2.25 11.54 1.75
C LEU A 171 -2.93 12.90 1.82
N ALA A 172 -3.55 13.23 2.96
CA ALA A 172 -4.19 14.52 3.17
C ALA A 172 -3.20 15.70 3.03
N ARG A 173 -2.01 15.58 3.63
CA ARG A 173 -0.96 16.61 3.50
C ARG A 173 -0.48 16.81 2.07
N ARG A 174 -0.27 15.73 1.31
CA ARG A 174 0.27 15.80 -0.06
C ARG A 174 -0.72 16.37 -1.07
N THR A 175 -2.01 16.17 -0.82
CA THR A 175 -3.08 16.58 -1.73
C THR A 175 -3.78 17.87 -1.30
N GLY A 176 -3.62 18.27 -0.05
CA GLY A 176 -4.40 19.35 0.57
C GLY A 176 -5.82 18.92 0.95
N GLY A 177 -6.13 17.62 0.88
CA GLY A 177 -7.44 17.03 1.22
C GLY A 177 -7.64 16.83 2.73
N GLN A 178 -8.72 16.17 3.09
CA GLN A 178 -9.11 15.92 4.48
C GLN A 178 -8.81 14.49 4.89
N GLY A 179 -8.20 14.27 6.06
CA GLY A 179 -7.92 12.95 6.61
C GLY A 179 -8.88 12.58 7.72
N PHE A 180 -9.40 11.35 7.65
CA PHE A 180 -10.22 10.72 8.68
C PHE A 180 -9.62 9.37 9.06
N PHE A 181 -9.73 8.97 10.31
CA PHE A 181 -9.23 7.69 10.78
C PHE A 181 -10.16 7.09 11.82
N LEU A 182 -10.07 5.80 12.01
CA LEU A 182 -10.79 5.07 13.05
C LEU A 182 -9.99 5.21 14.36
N PRO A 183 -10.48 5.97 15.36
CA PRO A 183 -9.75 6.25 16.60
C PRO A 183 -9.88 5.08 17.58
N VAL A 184 -9.59 3.88 17.13
CA VAL A 184 -9.69 2.63 17.91
C VAL A 184 -8.51 1.72 17.56
N PRO A 185 -8.15 0.77 18.46
CA PRO A 185 -7.15 -0.22 18.13
C PRO A 185 -7.60 -1.08 16.93
N PHE A 186 -6.64 -1.58 16.20
CA PHE A 186 -6.85 -2.49 15.08
C PHE A 186 -7.52 -3.82 15.50
N ILE A 187 -7.11 -4.35 16.66
CA ILE A 187 -7.66 -5.58 17.26
C ILE A 187 -8.12 -5.22 18.68
N ALA A 188 -9.37 -5.52 18.99
CA ALA A 188 -9.92 -5.40 20.34
C ALA A 188 -9.48 -6.59 21.23
N ASP A 189 -9.54 -6.44 22.54
CA ASP A 189 -9.18 -7.51 23.48
C ASP A 189 -10.19 -8.67 23.45
N SER A 190 -11.46 -8.38 23.15
CA SER A 190 -12.52 -9.38 22.99
C SER A 190 -13.51 -8.97 21.89
N ALA A 191 -14.38 -9.91 21.48
CA ALA A 191 -15.49 -9.63 20.57
C ALA A 191 -16.52 -8.66 21.19
N GLU A 192 -16.68 -8.71 22.51
CA GLU A 192 -17.53 -7.80 23.30
C GLU A 192 -16.94 -6.40 23.29
N ASP A 193 -15.65 -6.24 23.54
CA ASP A 193 -14.97 -4.93 23.51
C ASP A 193 -15.04 -4.33 22.10
N ARG A 194 -14.87 -5.15 21.06
CA ARG A 194 -15.09 -4.72 19.66
C ARG A 194 -16.48 -4.09 19.48
N LYS A 195 -17.54 -4.77 19.98
CA LYS A 195 -18.93 -4.25 19.87
C LYS A 195 -19.06 -2.89 20.57
N VAL A 196 -18.48 -2.75 21.75
CA VAL A 196 -18.48 -1.49 22.50
C VAL A 196 -17.73 -0.40 21.72
N LEU A 197 -16.53 -0.69 21.22
CA LEU A 197 -15.71 0.25 20.48
C LEU A 197 -16.38 0.75 19.20
N ILE A 198 -16.95 -0.14 18.39
CA ILE A 198 -17.62 0.25 17.13
C ILE A 198 -18.95 0.98 17.36
N SER A 199 -19.55 0.86 18.54
CA SER A 199 -20.78 1.59 18.91
C SER A 199 -20.52 3.03 19.35
N GLN A 200 -19.25 3.39 19.65
CA GLN A 200 -18.91 4.76 20.02
C GLN A 200 -19.22 5.72 18.86
N ARG A 201 -19.86 6.84 19.17
CA ARG A 201 -20.36 7.80 18.17
C ARG A 201 -19.29 8.24 17.15
N SER A 202 -18.07 8.51 17.61
CA SER A 202 -16.95 8.91 16.74
C SER A 202 -16.52 7.79 15.81
N VAL A 203 -16.47 6.56 16.30
CA VAL A 203 -16.07 5.37 15.54
C VAL A 203 -17.14 5.00 14.52
N ALA A 204 -18.41 4.96 14.96
CA ALA A 204 -19.54 4.70 14.07
C ALA A 204 -19.57 5.68 12.89
N ARG A 205 -19.37 6.98 13.17
CA ARG A 205 -19.30 8.00 12.11
C ARG A 205 -18.12 7.80 11.16
N ALA A 206 -16.95 7.42 11.66
CA ALA A 206 -15.78 7.14 10.82
C ALA A 206 -16.03 5.90 9.93
N LEU A 207 -16.63 4.85 10.48
CA LEU A 207 -17.05 3.67 9.71
C LEU A 207 -18.07 4.00 8.63
N GLU A 208 -19.01 4.90 8.91
CA GLU A 208 -19.97 5.39 7.91
C GLU A 208 -19.25 6.08 6.74
N ILE A 209 -18.28 6.95 7.02
CA ILE A 209 -17.47 7.59 5.98
C ILE A 209 -16.70 6.51 5.19
N ALA A 210 -16.09 5.54 5.86
CA ALA A 210 -15.34 4.47 5.19
C ALA A 210 -16.23 3.62 4.25
N ARG A 211 -17.49 3.37 4.63
CA ARG A 211 -18.48 2.65 3.80
C ARG A 211 -18.90 3.42 2.54
N THR A 212 -18.71 4.73 2.51
CA THR A 212 -19.02 5.59 1.35
C THR A 212 -17.78 5.83 0.47
N ALA A 213 -16.69 5.10 0.68
CA ALA A 213 -15.50 5.27 -0.12
C ALA A 213 -15.78 5.02 -1.60
N SER A 214 -15.32 5.93 -2.45
CA SER A 214 -15.40 5.80 -3.91
C SER A 214 -14.46 4.70 -4.41
N VAL A 215 -13.30 4.60 -3.77
CA VAL A 215 -12.31 3.54 -3.99
C VAL A 215 -11.57 3.23 -2.70
N CYS A 216 -11.28 1.95 -2.47
CA CYS A 216 -10.46 1.47 -1.34
C CYS A 216 -9.18 0.81 -1.85
N PHE A 217 -8.03 1.25 -1.38
CA PHE A 217 -6.74 0.59 -1.62
C PHE A 217 -6.43 -0.34 -0.46
N ILE A 218 -6.27 -1.62 -0.76
CA ILE A 218 -5.91 -2.66 0.21
C ILE A 218 -4.68 -3.44 -0.25
N SER A 219 -4.06 -4.18 0.65
CA SER A 219 -3.00 -5.12 0.32
C SER A 219 -3.25 -6.46 0.99
N ALA A 220 -2.56 -7.51 0.54
CA ALA A 220 -2.58 -8.81 1.19
C ALA A 220 -1.34 -8.99 2.08
N GLY A 221 -1.53 -9.63 3.22
CA GLY A 221 -0.50 -10.17 4.08
C GLY A 221 -0.42 -11.69 3.96
N GLU A 222 0.79 -12.22 3.98
CA GLU A 222 1.05 -13.66 4.11
C GLU A 222 1.02 -14.06 5.60
N LEU A 223 0.62 -15.30 5.91
CA LEU A 223 0.67 -15.86 7.25
C LEU A 223 1.97 -16.65 7.48
N THR A 224 3.07 -15.91 7.68
CA THR A 224 4.40 -16.49 7.96
C THR A 224 4.97 -15.94 9.28
N GLU A 225 6.03 -16.56 9.80
CA GLU A 225 6.76 -16.04 10.97
C GLU A 225 7.34 -14.64 10.71
N ASP A 226 7.64 -14.34 9.44
CA ASP A 226 8.18 -13.05 8.98
C ASP A 226 7.13 -12.06 8.53
N SER A 227 5.85 -12.40 8.67
CA SER A 227 4.74 -11.51 8.29
C SER A 227 4.78 -10.18 9.05
N LEU A 228 4.21 -9.14 8.46
CA LEU A 228 4.20 -7.82 9.08
C LEU A 228 3.47 -7.81 10.43
N LEU A 229 2.38 -8.57 10.55
CA LEU A 229 1.64 -8.72 11.81
C LEU A 229 2.51 -9.32 12.93
N ARG A 230 3.34 -10.31 12.60
CA ARG A 230 4.29 -10.92 13.54
C ARG A 230 5.39 -9.93 13.94
N ARG A 231 6.01 -9.28 12.96
CA ARG A 231 7.09 -8.30 13.22
C ARG A 231 6.62 -7.10 14.06
N GLN A 232 5.34 -6.76 14.01
CA GLN A 232 4.73 -5.70 14.80
C GLN A 232 4.14 -6.18 16.14
N ASN A 233 4.39 -7.44 16.53
CA ASN A 233 3.85 -8.07 17.75
C ASN A 233 2.32 -8.01 17.84
N MET A 234 1.63 -7.96 16.71
CA MET A 234 0.17 -7.93 16.62
C MET A 234 -0.45 -9.33 16.53
N LEU A 235 0.38 -10.32 16.23
CA LEU A 235 0.02 -11.72 16.15
C LEU A 235 1.07 -12.52 16.92
N SER A 236 0.67 -13.20 17.97
CA SER A 236 1.53 -14.12 18.72
C SER A 236 1.80 -15.38 17.89
N LYS A 237 2.82 -16.15 18.27
CA LYS A 237 3.12 -17.41 17.59
C LYS A 237 1.95 -18.40 17.71
N SER A 238 1.31 -18.48 18.88
CA SER A 238 0.15 -19.35 19.12
C SER A 238 -1.06 -18.94 18.27
N GLU A 239 -1.32 -17.63 18.12
CA GLU A 239 -2.40 -17.14 17.25
C GLU A 239 -2.11 -17.43 15.77
N LEU A 240 -0.86 -17.29 15.31
CA LEU A 240 -0.46 -17.68 13.96
C LEU A 240 -0.71 -19.16 13.68
N GLU A 241 -0.28 -20.04 14.61
CA GLU A 241 -0.50 -21.49 14.52
C GLU A 241 -2.00 -21.84 14.53
N SER A 242 -2.78 -21.20 15.39
CA SER A 242 -4.23 -21.38 15.48
C SER A 242 -4.96 -20.93 14.21
N LEU A 243 -4.58 -19.78 13.64
CA LEU A 243 -5.13 -19.29 12.37
C LEU A 243 -4.84 -20.25 11.21
N ARG A 244 -3.60 -20.75 11.13
CA ARG A 244 -3.24 -21.77 10.12
C ARG A 244 -4.02 -23.06 10.31
N ALA A 245 -4.21 -23.50 11.57
CA ALA A 245 -5.03 -24.67 11.87
C ALA A 245 -6.51 -24.47 11.48
N ALA A 246 -7.01 -23.24 11.55
CA ALA A 246 -8.33 -22.85 11.06
C ALA A 246 -8.41 -22.70 9.53
N GLY A 247 -7.31 -22.98 8.80
CA GLY A 247 -7.25 -22.91 7.34
C GLY A 247 -6.91 -21.54 6.76
N ALA A 248 -6.54 -20.55 7.59
CA ALA A 248 -6.16 -19.24 7.08
C ALA A 248 -4.81 -19.31 6.34
N ILE A 249 -4.72 -18.62 5.19
CA ILE A 249 -3.50 -18.54 4.36
C ILE A 249 -2.95 -17.13 4.28
N GLY A 250 -3.74 -16.13 4.61
CA GLY A 250 -3.36 -14.71 4.54
C GLY A 250 -4.38 -13.83 5.24
N ASP A 251 -4.08 -12.55 5.23
CA ASP A 251 -4.99 -11.52 5.72
C ASP A 251 -5.10 -10.33 4.77
N THR A 252 -6.17 -9.58 4.89
CA THR A 252 -6.28 -8.21 4.42
C THR A 252 -6.96 -7.36 5.49
N ASN A 253 -6.33 -6.23 5.84
CA ASN A 253 -6.80 -5.37 6.94
C ASN A 253 -7.07 -6.15 8.24
N GLY A 254 -6.30 -7.22 8.50
CA GLY A 254 -6.44 -8.11 9.65
C GLY A 254 -7.64 -9.05 9.61
N ILE A 255 -8.32 -9.14 8.49
CA ILE A 255 -9.33 -10.15 8.26
C ILE A 255 -8.65 -11.35 7.61
N PHE A 256 -8.60 -12.46 8.32
CA PHE A 256 -7.96 -13.69 7.90
C PHE A 256 -8.90 -14.56 7.05
N PHE A 257 -8.36 -15.12 5.96
CA PHE A 257 -9.12 -15.83 4.96
C PHE A 257 -8.42 -17.12 4.49
N ASP A 258 -9.20 -18.06 3.98
CA ASP A 258 -8.75 -19.33 3.44
C ASP A 258 -8.36 -19.27 1.95
N THR A 259 -8.03 -20.40 1.34
CA THR A 259 -7.64 -20.54 -0.08
C THR A 259 -8.72 -20.14 -1.09
N ASP A 260 -9.96 -20.07 -0.67
CA ASP A 260 -11.09 -19.64 -1.49
C ASP A 260 -11.52 -18.18 -1.22
N GLY A 261 -10.73 -17.48 -0.38
CA GLY A 261 -10.96 -16.10 -0.01
C GLY A 261 -12.15 -15.91 0.91
N GLN A 262 -12.59 -16.98 1.60
CA GLN A 262 -13.63 -16.91 2.62
C GLN A 262 -13.00 -16.59 3.97
N GLN A 263 -13.68 -15.75 4.76
CA GLN A 263 -13.22 -15.46 6.13
C GLN A 263 -13.25 -16.75 6.96
N VAL A 264 -12.12 -17.06 7.61
CA VAL A 264 -12.06 -18.20 8.52
C VAL A 264 -12.82 -17.90 9.83
N GLU A 265 -13.48 -18.92 10.39
CA GLU A 265 -14.09 -18.82 11.71
C GLU A 265 -12.99 -18.85 12.79
N HIS A 266 -12.59 -17.68 13.25
CA HIS A 266 -11.54 -17.54 14.26
C HIS A 266 -11.79 -16.29 15.12
N GLU A 267 -11.40 -16.35 16.39
CA GLU A 267 -11.58 -15.24 17.34
C GLU A 267 -10.91 -13.93 16.86
N MET A 268 -9.78 -14.01 16.17
CA MET A 268 -9.09 -12.83 15.63
C MET A 268 -10.00 -12.07 14.68
N ASN A 269 -10.73 -12.75 13.78
CA ASN A 269 -11.70 -12.11 12.89
C ASN A 269 -12.87 -11.46 13.64
N GLN A 270 -13.25 -12.02 14.81
CA GLN A 270 -14.30 -11.46 15.65
C GLN A 270 -13.83 -10.21 16.41
N ARG A 271 -12.53 -10.06 16.66
CA ARG A 271 -11.90 -8.95 17.40
C ARG A 271 -11.40 -7.83 16.50
N THR A 272 -11.14 -8.10 15.21
CA THR A 272 -10.62 -7.13 14.23
C THR A 272 -11.62 -6.01 13.97
N ILE A 273 -11.15 -4.76 14.00
CA ILE A 273 -11.93 -3.56 13.68
C ILE A 273 -11.51 -3.03 12.31
N ALA A 274 -12.23 -3.45 11.28
CA ALA A 274 -12.05 -3.05 9.90
C ALA A 274 -13.39 -3.13 9.16
N LEU A 275 -13.47 -2.60 7.93
CA LEU A 275 -14.58 -2.89 7.03
C LEU A 275 -14.60 -4.38 6.71
N SER A 276 -15.75 -5.01 6.90
CA SER A 276 -15.98 -6.43 6.56
C SER A 276 -15.94 -6.66 5.05
N PHE A 277 -15.76 -7.91 4.62
CA PHE A 277 -15.84 -8.28 3.20
C PHE A 277 -17.20 -7.91 2.59
N ALA A 278 -18.29 -8.04 3.35
CA ALA A 278 -19.62 -7.64 2.91
C ALA A 278 -19.74 -6.12 2.67
N GLU A 279 -18.99 -5.30 3.41
CA GLU A 279 -18.91 -3.85 3.21
C GLU A 279 -17.96 -3.50 2.07
N LEU A 280 -16.81 -4.16 1.96
CA LEU A 280 -15.86 -3.99 0.85
C LEU A 280 -16.46 -4.35 -0.51
N LYS A 281 -17.38 -5.34 -0.59
CA LYS A 281 -18.11 -5.66 -1.84
C LYS A 281 -19.01 -4.53 -2.37
N LYS A 282 -19.26 -3.50 -1.57
CA LYS A 282 -20.12 -2.38 -1.94
C LYS A 282 -19.35 -1.16 -2.43
N VAL A 283 -18.04 -1.20 -2.38
CA VAL A 283 -17.13 -0.13 -2.81
C VAL A 283 -16.16 -0.67 -3.85
N GLN A 284 -15.59 0.21 -4.66
CA GLN A 284 -14.52 -0.21 -5.57
C GLN A 284 -13.26 -0.53 -4.77
N VAL A 285 -12.75 -1.74 -4.90
CA VAL A 285 -11.54 -2.19 -4.20
C VAL A 285 -10.40 -2.42 -5.17
N VAL A 286 -9.29 -1.76 -4.92
CA VAL A 286 -8.02 -1.93 -5.65
C VAL A 286 -7.03 -2.66 -4.75
N LEU A 287 -6.65 -3.86 -5.16
CA LEU A 287 -5.68 -4.69 -4.46
C LEU A 287 -4.26 -4.37 -4.94
N LEU A 288 -3.37 -4.03 -4.00
CA LEU A 288 -1.97 -3.76 -4.26
C LEU A 288 -1.11 -4.94 -3.83
N ILE A 289 -0.42 -5.57 -4.77
CA ILE A 289 0.41 -6.75 -4.52
C ILE A 289 1.85 -6.49 -4.96
N ALA A 290 2.78 -6.63 -4.02
CA ALA A 290 4.21 -6.53 -4.26
C ALA A 290 4.92 -7.69 -3.56
N GLY A 291 5.62 -8.50 -4.35
CA GLY A 291 6.35 -9.70 -3.93
C GLY A 291 5.62 -11.01 -4.23
N GLN A 292 6.38 -11.95 -4.80
CA GLN A 292 5.88 -13.28 -5.17
C GLN A 292 5.32 -14.08 -3.99
N GLU A 293 5.85 -13.86 -2.79
CA GLU A 293 5.39 -14.50 -1.56
C GLU A 293 3.93 -14.22 -1.23
N LYS A 294 3.36 -13.16 -1.79
CA LYS A 294 1.95 -12.79 -1.62
C LYS A 294 1.01 -13.37 -2.67
N ALA A 295 1.53 -14.06 -3.68
CA ALA A 295 0.73 -14.56 -4.78
C ALA A 295 -0.41 -15.50 -4.32
N ALA A 296 -0.15 -16.38 -3.34
CA ALA A 296 -1.18 -17.27 -2.80
C ALA A 296 -2.32 -16.50 -2.12
N ALA A 297 -1.99 -15.53 -1.27
CA ALA A 297 -2.96 -14.67 -0.61
C ALA A 297 -3.72 -13.79 -1.62
N ALA A 298 -3.03 -13.25 -2.62
CA ALA A 298 -3.65 -12.49 -3.71
C ALA A 298 -4.65 -13.35 -4.51
N LYS A 299 -4.27 -14.57 -4.88
CA LYS A 299 -5.14 -15.52 -5.60
C LYS A 299 -6.43 -15.82 -4.82
N ALA A 300 -6.33 -15.98 -3.50
CA ALA A 300 -7.49 -16.19 -2.65
C ALA A 300 -8.38 -14.94 -2.57
N LEU A 301 -7.80 -13.76 -2.38
CA LEU A 301 -8.58 -12.51 -2.37
C LEU A 301 -9.28 -12.24 -3.70
N LEU A 302 -8.67 -12.55 -4.82
CA LEU A 302 -9.29 -12.45 -6.13
C LEU A 302 -10.51 -13.38 -6.27
N LYS A 303 -10.47 -14.57 -5.67
CA LYS A 303 -11.64 -15.50 -5.61
C LYS A 303 -12.75 -14.99 -4.69
N SER A 304 -12.46 -14.19 -3.66
CA SER A 304 -13.45 -13.71 -2.70
C SER A 304 -14.53 -12.83 -3.31
N GLY A 305 -14.25 -12.25 -4.50
CA GLY A 305 -15.11 -11.31 -5.20
C GLY A 305 -15.22 -9.92 -4.54
N ILE A 306 -14.24 -9.55 -3.68
CA ILE A 306 -14.17 -8.19 -3.12
C ILE A 306 -13.32 -7.25 -3.98
N VAL A 307 -12.46 -7.78 -4.87
CA VAL A 307 -11.48 -7.02 -5.64
C VAL A 307 -12.04 -6.66 -7.01
N ASN A 308 -11.98 -5.39 -7.36
CA ASN A 308 -12.38 -4.85 -8.67
C ASN A 308 -11.17 -4.52 -9.56
N GLY A 309 -10.09 -4.03 -8.95
CA GLY A 309 -8.87 -3.67 -9.67
C GLY A 309 -7.63 -4.27 -9.01
N LEU A 310 -6.61 -4.55 -9.80
CA LEU A 310 -5.35 -5.12 -9.34
C LEU A 310 -4.18 -4.27 -9.83
N ILE A 311 -3.29 -3.91 -8.89
CA ILE A 311 -1.99 -3.31 -9.22
C ILE A 311 -0.92 -4.23 -8.62
N ILE A 312 -0.07 -4.80 -9.46
CA ILE A 312 0.79 -5.93 -9.09
C ILE A 312 2.19 -5.79 -9.71
N ASP A 313 3.23 -6.29 -9.03
CA ASP A 313 4.53 -6.42 -9.69
C ASP A 313 4.56 -7.61 -10.66
N GLY A 314 5.40 -7.50 -11.71
CA GLY A 314 5.44 -8.46 -12.79
C GLY A 314 5.81 -9.87 -12.36
N ASP A 315 6.74 -10.01 -11.40
CA ASP A 315 7.16 -11.34 -10.91
C ASP A 315 6.03 -12.03 -10.14
N ALA A 316 5.24 -11.27 -9.37
CA ALA A 316 4.06 -11.78 -8.69
C ALA A 316 2.91 -12.08 -9.68
N ALA A 317 2.77 -11.27 -10.73
CA ALA A 317 1.77 -11.48 -11.79
C ALA A 317 2.03 -12.80 -12.55
N ASP A 318 3.29 -13.07 -12.92
CA ASP A 318 3.68 -14.34 -13.54
C ASP A 318 3.35 -15.54 -12.63
N THR A 319 3.61 -15.40 -11.32
CA THR A 319 3.28 -16.43 -10.32
C THR A 319 1.76 -16.68 -10.21
N LEU A 320 0.94 -15.62 -10.34
CA LEU A 320 -0.52 -15.77 -10.33
C LEU A 320 -1.07 -16.48 -11.58
N LEU A 321 -0.40 -16.35 -12.70
CA LEU A 321 -0.81 -16.96 -13.97
C LEU A 321 -0.37 -18.43 -14.09
N ALA A 322 0.71 -18.80 -13.39
CA ALA A 322 1.19 -20.18 -13.32
C ALA A 322 0.21 -21.10 -12.61
#